data_817ea623c87e9271b2498e6b86b03d7d
#
_entry.id   817ea623c87e9271b2498e6b86b03d7d
#
_cell.length_a   1.000
_cell.length_b   1.000
_cell.length_c   1.000
_cell.angle_alpha   90.00
_cell.angle_beta   90.00
_cell.angle_gamma   90.00
#
_symmetry.space_group_name_H-M   'P 1'
#
loop_
_entity.id
_entity.type
_entity.pdbx_description
1 polymer ?
#
loop_
_entity_poly.entity_id
_entity_poly.type
_entity_poly.pdbx_seq_one_letter_code
_entity_poly.pdbx_strand_id
1 'polypeptide(L)'
;VERSRGLGDVYKRQGQWMYTMNMPLFVTDYLNEKERYVGYLASLCAGLEVPFMVILGILSAKMPTRTLLIIGSVFGGAFYFSIGVFKNFHMMLVGQICLAIFLAILLGLGISYFQDILPDFPGYASTLFANAMVIGQLGGNLLGGVMSHWVGLENVFFVSASSIFVGMILILFTKDQKITIEDVE
;
A
#
# COMPACT_ATOMS: atom_id res chain seq x y z
N VAL A 1 -18.94 9.85 -3.91
CA VAL A 1 -18.58 8.68 -3.06
C VAL A 1 -17.58 7.77 -3.76
N GLU A 2 -17.81 7.41 -5.01
CA GLU A 2 -16.91 6.54 -5.80
C GLU A 2 -15.50 7.15 -5.98
N ARG A 3 -15.45 8.46 -6.23
CA ARG A 3 -14.19 9.20 -6.42
C ARG A 3 -13.28 9.20 -5.18
N SER A 4 -13.84 9.27 -3.97
CA SER A 4 -13.04 9.25 -2.74
C SER A 4 -12.55 7.86 -2.36
N ARG A 5 -13.24 6.79 -2.79
CA ARG A 5 -12.83 5.40 -2.57
C ARG A 5 -11.62 5.03 -3.40
N GLY A 6 -11.65 5.36 -4.71
CA GLY A 6 -10.50 5.18 -5.59
C GLY A 6 -9.29 6.00 -5.15
N LEU A 7 -9.50 7.21 -4.63
CA LEU A 7 -8.43 8.05 -4.09
C LEU A 7 -7.71 7.40 -2.90
N GLY A 8 -8.42 6.73 -1.98
CA GLY A 8 -7.80 6.05 -0.84
C GLY A 8 -6.78 5.00 -1.27
N ASP A 9 -7.10 4.21 -2.29
CA ASP A 9 -6.17 3.21 -2.85
C ASP A 9 -5.02 3.86 -3.62
N VAL A 10 -5.26 4.93 -4.35
CA VAL A 10 -4.20 5.71 -5.02
C VAL A 10 -3.18 6.20 -4.01
N TYR A 11 -3.58 6.79 -2.87
CA TYR A 11 -2.64 7.26 -1.84
C TYR A 11 -1.84 6.13 -1.18
N LYS A 12 -2.47 4.98 -0.94
CA LYS A 12 -1.76 3.80 -0.40
C LYS A 12 -0.71 3.28 -1.38
N ARG A 13 -1.06 3.19 -2.66
CA ARG A 13 -0.14 2.81 -3.73
C ARG A 13 0.99 3.82 -3.91
N GLN A 14 0.67 5.09 -3.83
CA GLN A 14 1.67 6.15 -3.87
C GLN A 14 2.72 5.98 -2.77
N GLY A 15 2.32 5.77 -1.51
CA GLY A 15 3.24 5.50 -0.41
C GLY A 15 4.10 4.25 -0.64
N GLN A 16 3.51 3.17 -1.16
CA GLN A 16 4.22 1.94 -1.50
C GLN A 16 5.29 2.17 -2.59
N TRP A 17 4.94 2.86 -3.67
CA TRP A 17 5.85 3.08 -4.79
C TRP A 17 6.96 4.06 -4.44
N MET A 18 6.70 5.07 -3.59
CA MET A 18 7.76 5.91 -3.02
C MET A 18 8.79 5.07 -2.26
N TYR A 19 8.36 4.10 -1.45
CA TYR A 19 9.25 3.16 -0.78
C TYR A 19 10.01 2.30 -1.78
N THR A 20 9.31 1.67 -2.72
CA THR A 20 9.91 0.76 -3.70
C THR A 20 11.02 1.43 -4.52
N MET A 21 10.83 2.70 -4.88
CA MET A 21 11.82 3.49 -5.61
C MET A 21 13.02 3.87 -4.75
N ASN A 22 12.79 4.28 -3.51
CA ASN A 22 13.84 4.83 -2.66
C ASN A 22 14.54 3.79 -1.78
N MET A 23 13.96 2.61 -1.57
CA MET A 23 14.51 1.56 -0.72
C MET A 23 15.90 1.09 -1.16
N PRO A 24 16.16 0.81 -2.46
CA PRO A 24 17.51 0.42 -2.90
C PRO A 24 18.56 1.48 -2.56
N LEU A 25 18.29 2.74 -2.88
CA LEU A 25 19.19 3.87 -2.59
C LEU A 25 19.40 4.07 -1.08
N PHE A 26 18.35 3.90 -0.30
CA PHE A 26 18.45 3.99 1.16
C PHE A 26 19.34 2.91 1.74
N VAL A 27 19.23 1.67 1.26
CA VAL A 27 20.07 0.54 1.70
C VAL A 27 21.52 0.73 1.27
N THR A 28 21.79 1.12 0.01
CA THR A 28 23.15 1.22 -0.52
C THR A 28 23.84 2.52 -0.14
N ASP A 29 23.19 3.66 -0.31
CA ASP A 29 23.82 4.97 -0.23
C ASP A 29 23.72 5.57 1.19
N TYR A 30 22.60 5.31 1.89
CA TYR A 30 22.42 5.85 3.25
C TYR A 30 22.92 4.88 4.33
N LEU A 31 22.54 3.60 4.28
CA LEU A 31 22.98 2.60 5.26
C LEU A 31 24.36 2.00 4.94
N ASN A 32 24.93 2.29 3.77
CA ASN A 32 26.19 1.73 3.27
C ASN A 32 26.23 0.19 3.28
N GLU A 33 25.07 -0.44 3.03
CA GLU A 33 24.95 -1.89 2.97
C GLU A 33 25.15 -2.39 1.53
N LYS A 34 25.44 -3.70 1.39
CA LYS A 34 25.67 -4.29 0.08
C LYS A 34 24.37 -4.41 -0.72
N GLU A 35 24.44 -4.17 -2.04
CA GLU A 35 23.30 -4.28 -2.97
C GLU A 35 22.50 -5.60 -2.84
N ARG A 36 23.16 -6.71 -2.54
CA ARG A 36 22.51 -8.00 -2.32
C ARG A 36 21.45 -7.98 -1.22
N TYR A 37 21.55 -7.09 -0.24
CA TYR A 37 20.58 -6.97 0.84
C TYR A 37 19.26 -6.37 0.38
N VAL A 38 19.28 -5.57 -0.69
CA VAL A 38 18.06 -5.10 -1.38
C VAL A 38 17.26 -6.32 -1.88
N GLY A 39 17.96 -7.25 -2.55
CA GLY A 39 17.35 -8.50 -3.02
C GLY A 39 16.82 -9.37 -1.87
N TYR A 40 17.53 -9.45 -0.76
CA TYR A 40 17.07 -10.20 0.42
C TYR A 40 15.81 -9.61 1.05
N LEU A 41 15.74 -8.28 1.20
CA LEU A 41 14.52 -7.60 1.68
C LEU A 41 13.33 -7.87 0.76
N ALA A 42 13.51 -7.72 -0.54
CA ALA A 42 12.45 -7.96 -1.51
C ALA A 42 11.99 -9.43 -1.52
N SER A 43 12.93 -10.39 -1.48
CA SER A 43 12.63 -11.83 -1.45
C SER A 43 11.93 -12.23 -0.15
N LEU A 44 12.36 -11.67 0.98
CA LEU A 44 11.74 -11.92 2.28
C LEU A 44 10.30 -11.41 2.30
N CYS A 45 10.08 -10.19 1.80
CA CYS A 45 8.74 -9.62 1.70
C CYS A 45 7.82 -10.50 0.84
N ALA A 46 8.25 -10.84 -0.38
CA ALA A 46 7.49 -11.68 -1.29
C ALA A 46 7.21 -13.08 -0.72
N GLY A 47 8.20 -13.67 -0.04
CA GLY A 47 8.04 -14.97 0.62
C GLY A 47 7.03 -14.95 1.76
N LEU A 48 6.97 -13.85 2.52
CA LEU A 48 5.99 -13.66 3.60
C LEU A 48 4.60 -13.29 3.06
N GLU A 49 4.53 -12.58 1.94
CA GLU A 49 3.28 -12.14 1.33
C GLU A 49 2.36 -13.32 0.96
N VAL A 50 2.93 -14.41 0.41
CA VAL A 50 2.16 -15.60 -0.02
C VAL A 50 1.37 -16.23 1.14
N PRO A 51 1.99 -16.62 2.28
CA PRO A 51 1.22 -17.16 3.41
C PRO A 51 0.23 -16.15 3.99
N PHE A 52 0.55 -14.85 4.03
CA PHE A 52 -0.40 -13.84 4.47
C PHE A 52 -1.60 -13.69 3.53
N MET A 53 -1.42 -13.82 2.21
CA MET A 53 -2.55 -13.84 1.27
C MET A 53 -3.51 -15.01 1.56
N VAL A 54 -2.99 -16.19 1.88
CA VAL A 54 -3.83 -17.35 2.24
C VAL A 54 -4.61 -17.07 3.53
N ILE A 55 -3.93 -16.57 4.56
CA ILE A 55 -4.57 -16.20 5.84
C ILE A 55 -5.66 -15.15 5.62
N LEU A 56 -5.37 -14.16 4.80
CA LEU A 56 -6.32 -13.09 4.47
C LEU A 56 -7.52 -13.58 3.66
N GLY A 57 -7.33 -14.56 2.79
CA GLY A 57 -8.44 -15.22 2.10
C GLY A 57 -9.44 -15.85 3.09
N ILE A 58 -8.94 -16.49 4.15
CA ILE A 58 -9.78 -17.05 5.22
C ILE A 58 -10.43 -15.94 6.06
N LEU A 59 -9.68 -14.89 6.34
CA LEU A 59 -10.13 -13.79 7.20
C LEU A 59 -11.19 -12.91 6.51
N SER A 60 -11.08 -12.72 5.19
CA SER A 60 -12.04 -11.95 4.39
C SER A 60 -13.44 -12.58 4.35
N ALA A 61 -13.54 -13.88 4.59
CA ALA A 61 -14.83 -14.56 4.74
C ALA A 61 -15.53 -14.19 6.07
N LYS A 62 -14.80 -13.68 7.06
CA LYS A 62 -15.31 -13.39 8.42
C LYS A 62 -15.38 -11.90 8.74
N MET A 63 -14.61 -11.09 8.04
CA MET A 63 -14.48 -9.65 8.31
C MET A 63 -14.76 -8.83 7.05
N PRO A 64 -15.40 -7.67 7.17
CA PRO A 64 -15.62 -6.80 6.02
C PRO A 64 -14.30 -6.33 5.42
N THR A 65 -14.19 -6.34 4.09
CA THR A 65 -13.02 -5.94 3.31
C THR A 65 -12.46 -4.59 3.75
N ARG A 66 -13.36 -3.63 4.03
CA ARG A 66 -13.00 -2.30 4.53
C ARG A 66 -12.18 -2.35 5.83
N THR A 67 -12.57 -3.18 6.79
CA THR A 67 -11.85 -3.32 8.07
C THR A 67 -10.45 -3.87 7.84
N LEU A 68 -10.31 -4.86 6.95
CA LEU A 68 -9.01 -5.42 6.60
C LEU A 68 -8.12 -4.39 5.89
N LEU A 69 -8.67 -3.56 5.01
CA LEU A 69 -7.94 -2.47 4.36
C LEU A 69 -7.44 -1.41 5.35
N ILE A 70 -8.21 -1.12 6.40
CA ILE A 70 -7.79 -0.22 7.49
C ILE A 70 -6.65 -0.86 8.30
N ILE A 71 -6.80 -2.13 8.69
CA ILE A 71 -5.76 -2.88 9.40
C ILE A 71 -4.46 -2.89 8.57
N GLY A 72 -4.53 -3.22 7.29
CA GLY A 72 -3.38 -3.17 6.40
C GLY A 72 -2.71 -1.80 6.37
N SER A 73 -3.51 -0.72 6.34
CA SER A 73 -2.97 0.65 6.36
C SER A 73 -2.22 0.97 7.65
N VAL A 74 -2.68 0.45 8.79
CA VAL A 74 -1.97 0.60 10.07
C VAL A 74 -0.62 -0.11 10.03
N PHE A 75 -0.57 -1.36 9.53
CA PHE A 75 0.69 -2.10 9.38
C PHE A 75 1.66 -1.41 8.40
N GLY A 76 1.17 -0.96 7.24
CA GLY A 76 1.97 -0.21 6.28
C GLY A 76 2.50 1.10 6.83
N GLY A 77 1.64 1.89 7.50
CA GLY A 77 2.02 3.13 8.15
C GLY A 77 3.06 2.91 9.25
N ALA A 78 2.87 1.90 10.09
CA ALA A 78 3.83 1.53 11.15
C ALA A 78 5.19 1.13 10.56
N PHE A 79 5.21 0.35 9.47
CA PHE A 79 6.44 -0.01 8.77
C PHE A 79 7.21 1.20 8.28
N TYR A 80 6.58 2.07 7.47
CA TYR A 80 7.28 3.23 6.91
C TYR A 80 7.69 4.23 7.98
N PHE A 81 6.87 4.43 9.00
CA PHE A 81 7.22 5.27 10.14
C PHE A 81 8.43 4.71 10.88
N SER A 82 8.47 3.39 11.13
CA SER A 82 9.58 2.75 11.84
C SER A 82 10.91 2.89 11.09
N ILE A 83 10.91 2.77 9.76
CA ILE A 83 12.12 3.00 8.95
C ILE A 83 12.60 4.44 9.09
N GLY A 84 11.70 5.41 9.00
CA GLY A 84 12.03 6.83 9.16
C GLY A 84 12.64 7.17 10.52
N VAL A 85 12.19 6.49 11.59
CA VAL A 85 12.69 6.70 12.96
C VAL A 85 14.00 5.97 13.22
N PHE A 86 14.04 4.66 12.97
CA PHE A 86 15.17 3.83 13.39
C PHE A 86 16.34 3.83 12.39
N LYS A 87 16.09 4.09 11.12
CA LYS A 87 17.10 4.26 10.05
C LYS A 87 18.17 3.16 10.05
N ASN A 88 17.75 1.91 10.19
CA ASN A 88 18.67 0.81 10.37
C ASN A 88 18.18 -0.45 9.66
N PHE A 89 19.11 -1.25 9.12
CA PHE A 89 18.83 -2.43 8.32
C PHE A 89 18.06 -3.52 9.08
N HIS A 90 18.37 -3.76 10.36
CA HIS A 90 17.70 -4.79 11.15
C HIS A 90 16.22 -4.47 11.37
N MET A 91 15.88 -3.19 11.56
CA MET A 91 14.49 -2.76 11.64
C MET A 91 13.77 -2.89 10.30
N MET A 92 14.46 -2.70 9.19
CA MET A 92 13.91 -2.99 7.86
C MET A 92 13.60 -4.48 7.70
N LEU A 93 14.50 -5.37 8.17
CA LEU A 93 14.27 -6.82 8.11
C LEU A 93 13.05 -7.25 8.93
N VAL A 94 12.98 -6.84 10.19
CA VAL A 94 11.83 -7.16 11.07
C VAL A 94 10.55 -6.55 10.53
N GLY A 95 10.64 -5.34 10.03
CA GLY A 95 9.52 -4.61 9.43
C GLY A 95 8.94 -5.26 8.17
N GLN A 96 9.69 -6.16 7.49
CA GLN A 96 9.16 -6.88 6.31
C GLN A 96 7.88 -7.67 6.63
N ILE A 97 7.69 -8.10 7.87
CA ILE A 97 6.44 -8.75 8.31
C ILE A 97 5.26 -7.78 8.17
N CYS A 98 5.42 -6.55 8.67
CA CYS A 98 4.38 -5.52 8.57
C CYS A 98 4.12 -5.13 7.11
N LEU A 99 5.20 -4.99 6.32
CA LEU A 99 5.09 -4.68 4.89
C LEU A 99 4.37 -5.79 4.13
N ALA A 100 4.71 -7.06 4.38
CA ALA A 100 4.08 -8.20 3.73
C ALA A 100 2.59 -8.31 4.05
N ILE A 101 2.18 -8.05 5.31
CA ILE A 101 0.77 -7.98 5.69
C ILE A 101 0.06 -6.85 4.92
N PHE A 102 0.66 -5.67 4.88
CA PHE A 102 0.11 -4.53 4.15
C PHE A 102 -0.06 -4.82 2.66
N LEU A 103 0.97 -5.38 2.00
CA LEU A 103 0.93 -5.72 0.57
C LEU A 103 -0.06 -6.84 0.28
N ALA A 104 -0.09 -7.89 1.09
CA ALA A 104 -1.05 -8.97 0.95
C ALA A 104 -2.50 -8.44 0.99
N ILE A 105 -2.81 -7.55 1.93
CA ILE A 105 -4.13 -6.90 2.02
C ILE A 105 -4.39 -6.01 0.81
N LEU A 106 -3.45 -5.16 0.45
CA LEU A 106 -3.60 -4.17 -0.61
C LEU A 106 -3.76 -4.83 -2.00
N LEU A 107 -3.02 -5.90 -2.26
CA LEU A 107 -3.07 -6.65 -3.52
C LEU A 107 -4.21 -7.67 -3.53
N GLY A 108 -4.34 -8.44 -2.45
CA GLY A 108 -5.31 -9.54 -2.37
C GLY A 108 -6.75 -9.05 -2.24
N LEU A 109 -7.00 -8.00 -1.46
CA LEU A 109 -8.36 -7.52 -1.20
C LEU A 109 -8.70 -6.23 -1.97
N GLY A 110 -7.73 -5.55 -2.56
CA GLY A 110 -7.98 -4.31 -3.28
C GLY A 110 -8.95 -4.49 -4.43
N ILE A 111 -8.73 -5.49 -5.29
CA ILE A 111 -9.63 -5.78 -6.42
C ILE A 111 -11.03 -6.17 -5.94
N SER A 112 -11.12 -7.03 -4.91
CA SER A 112 -12.40 -7.47 -4.34
C SER A 112 -13.18 -6.29 -3.78
N TYR A 113 -12.50 -5.32 -3.16
CA TYR A 113 -13.14 -4.11 -2.64
C TYR A 113 -13.82 -3.28 -3.73
N PHE A 114 -13.17 -3.13 -4.91
CA PHE A 114 -13.81 -2.45 -6.04
C PHE A 114 -14.96 -3.24 -6.63
N GLN A 115 -14.85 -4.58 -6.68
CA GLN A 115 -15.93 -5.44 -7.15
C GLN A 115 -17.14 -5.46 -6.19
N ASP A 116 -16.91 -5.36 -4.88
CA ASP A 116 -17.97 -5.25 -3.88
C ASP A 116 -18.77 -3.92 -4.01
N ILE A 117 -18.11 -2.87 -4.49
CA ILE A 117 -18.76 -1.57 -4.74
C ILE A 117 -19.59 -1.61 -6.02
N LEU A 118 -19.13 -2.31 -7.04
CA LEU A 118 -19.72 -2.40 -8.39
C LEU A 118 -20.05 -3.86 -8.75
N PRO A 119 -20.98 -4.51 -8.04
CA PRO A 119 -21.25 -5.94 -8.20
C PRO A 119 -21.76 -6.27 -9.59
N ASP A 120 -22.53 -5.40 -10.22
CA ASP A 120 -23.12 -5.59 -11.55
C ASP A 120 -22.14 -5.29 -12.70
N PHE A 121 -20.99 -4.68 -12.40
CA PHE A 121 -19.97 -4.24 -13.38
C PHE A 121 -18.55 -4.71 -13.03
N PRO A 122 -18.29 -6.03 -12.89
CA PRO A 122 -17.00 -6.54 -12.39
C PRO A 122 -15.80 -6.18 -13.29
N GLY A 123 -16.02 -6.11 -14.62
CA GLY A 123 -14.99 -5.68 -15.57
C GLY A 123 -14.60 -4.21 -15.41
N TYR A 124 -15.58 -3.34 -15.18
CA TYR A 124 -15.35 -1.92 -14.91
C TYR A 124 -14.64 -1.72 -13.57
N ALA A 125 -15.06 -2.45 -12.52
CA ALA A 125 -14.40 -2.46 -11.21
C ALA A 125 -12.92 -2.83 -11.31
N SER A 126 -12.60 -3.89 -12.06
CA SER A 126 -11.21 -4.31 -12.31
C SER A 126 -10.39 -3.25 -13.04
N THR A 127 -10.99 -2.58 -14.02
CA THR A 127 -10.34 -1.48 -14.76
C THR A 127 -10.08 -0.28 -13.85
N LEU A 128 -11.03 0.10 -13.00
CA LEU A 128 -10.84 1.17 -12.02
C LEU A 128 -9.71 0.85 -11.04
N PHE A 129 -9.65 -0.39 -10.55
CA PHE A 129 -8.57 -0.84 -9.69
C PHE A 129 -7.21 -0.77 -10.39
N ALA A 130 -7.12 -1.26 -11.64
CA ALA A 130 -5.89 -1.18 -12.43
C ALA A 130 -5.45 0.27 -12.66
N ASN A 131 -6.38 1.17 -12.99
CA ASN A 131 -6.08 2.60 -13.16
C ASN A 131 -5.61 3.23 -11.85
N ALA A 132 -6.23 2.91 -10.71
CA ALA A 132 -5.79 3.38 -9.40
C ALA A 132 -4.37 2.91 -9.08
N MET A 133 -4.00 1.67 -9.46
CA MET A 133 -2.64 1.16 -9.33
C MET A 133 -1.64 1.98 -10.15
N VAL A 134 -1.93 2.23 -11.42
CA VAL A 134 -1.03 2.99 -12.33
C VAL A 134 -0.88 4.44 -11.86
N ILE A 135 -1.97 5.11 -11.50
CA ILE A 135 -1.93 6.49 -11.00
C ILE A 135 -1.13 6.56 -9.69
N GLY A 136 -1.35 5.61 -8.77
CA GLY A 136 -0.59 5.51 -7.52
C GLY A 136 0.91 5.28 -7.76
N GLN A 137 1.27 4.44 -8.75
CA GLN A 137 2.65 4.20 -9.15
C GLN A 137 3.31 5.45 -9.74
N LEU A 138 2.66 6.11 -10.68
CA LEU A 138 3.18 7.34 -11.30
C LEU A 138 3.36 8.43 -10.24
N GLY A 139 2.34 8.66 -9.41
CA GLY A 139 2.40 9.63 -8.32
C GLY A 139 3.48 9.28 -7.30
N GLY A 140 3.59 8.01 -6.91
CA GLY A 140 4.59 7.53 -5.97
C GLY A 140 6.03 7.69 -6.47
N ASN A 141 6.28 7.34 -7.73
CA ASN A 141 7.61 7.50 -8.33
C ASN A 141 8.00 8.97 -8.48
N LEU A 142 7.09 9.82 -8.96
CA LEU A 142 7.35 11.26 -9.10
C LEU A 142 7.59 11.92 -7.76
N LEU A 143 6.71 11.70 -6.78
CA LEU A 143 6.86 12.27 -5.44
C LEU A 143 8.06 11.66 -4.71
N GLY A 144 8.32 10.36 -4.88
CA GLY A 144 9.49 9.71 -4.32
C GLY A 144 10.79 10.34 -4.78
N GLY A 145 10.92 10.61 -6.08
CA GLY A 145 12.09 11.28 -6.64
C GLY A 145 12.23 12.73 -6.17
N VAL A 146 11.15 13.51 -6.22
CA VAL A 146 11.17 14.91 -5.78
C VAL A 146 11.42 15.01 -4.27
N MET A 147 10.72 14.23 -3.47
CA MET A 147 10.83 14.29 -2.00
C MET A 147 12.19 13.78 -1.51
N SER A 148 12.76 12.72 -2.11
CA SER A 148 14.10 12.26 -1.73
C SER A 148 15.17 13.32 -1.94
N HIS A 149 15.01 14.19 -2.95
CA HIS A 149 15.90 15.31 -3.19
C HIS A 149 15.69 16.46 -2.19
N TRP A 150 14.44 16.74 -1.78
CA TRP A 150 14.12 17.89 -0.93
C TRP A 150 14.26 17.60 0.58
N VAL A 151 13.80 16.43 1.03
CA VAL A 151 13.80 16.07 2.46
C VAL A 151 14.87 15.06 2.83
N GLY A 152 15.60 14.52 1.85
CA GLY A 152 16.59 13.48 2.02
C GLY A 152 15.99 12.06 1.98
N LEU A 153 16.84 11.09 1.59
CA LEU A 153 16.45 9.67 1.49
C LEU A 153 15.90 9.11 2.81
N GLU A 154 16.48 9.56 3.92
CA GLU A 154 16.10 9.09 5.26
C GLU A 154 14.74 9.58 5.73
N ASN A 155 14.22 10.66 5.17
CA ASN A 155 12.95 11.25 5.59
C ASN A 155 11.80 10.97 4.60
N VAL A 156 12.10 10.46 3.40
CA VAL A 156 11.08 10.15 2.40
C VAL A 156 10.05 9.12 2.89
N PHE A 157 10.44 8.26 3.84
CA PHE A 157 9.55 7.25 4.41
C PHE A 157 8.47 7.85 5.30
N PHE A 158 8.68 9.02 5.90
CA PHE A 158 7.61 9.75 6.60
C PHE A 158 6.56 10.28 5.63
N VAL A 159 6.97 10.69 4.43
CA VAL A 159 6.04 11.09 3.37
C VAL A 159 5.23 9.87 2.89
N SER A 160 5.88 8.71 2.75
CA SER A 160 5.21 7.44 2.44
C SER A 160 4.18 7.07 3.51
N ALA A 161 4.55 7.14 4.79
CA ALA A 161 3.64 6.91 5.91
C ALA A 161 2.45 7.87 5.88
N SER A 162 2.70 9.16 5.67
CA SER A 162 1.65 10.19 5.58
C SER A 162 0.67 9.92 4.43
N SER A 163 1.15 9.49 3.27
CA SER A 163 0.30 9.11 2.13
C SER A 163 -0.64 7.94 2.48
N ILE A 164 -0.12 6.93 3.21
CA ILE A 164 -0.95 5.80 3.66
C ILE A 164 -2.00 6.25 4.67
N PHE A 165 -1.64 7.13 5.61
CA PHE A 165 -2.58 7.69 6.57
C PHE A 165 -3.69 8.48 5.88
N VAL A 166 -3.37 9.30 4.88
CA VAL A 166 -4.37 9.99 4.07
C VAL A 166 -5.30 8.99 3.38
N GLY A 167 -4.74 7.95 2.77
CA GLY A 167 -5.53 6.87 2.15
C GLY A 167 -6.42 6.13 3.16
N MET A 168 -5.94 5.91 4.39
CA MET A 168 -6.74 5.31 5.47
C MET A 168 -7.90 6.22 5.89
N ILE A 169 -7.64 7.51 6.07
CA ILE A 169 -8.67 8.51 6.43
C ILE A 169 -9.75 8.56 5.35
N LEU A 170 -9.38 8.57 4.07
CA LEU A 170 -10.34 8.57 2.96
C LEU A 170 -11.26 7.33 3.01
N ILE A 171 -10.73 6.15 3.35
CA ILE A 171 -11.56 4.96 3.52
C ILE A 171 -12.47 5.04 4.75
N LEU A 172 -12.01 5.66 5.84
CA LEU A 172 -12.82 5.84 7.05
C LEU A 172 -14.03 6.76 6.82
N PHE A 173 -13.88 7.77 5.96
CA PHE A 173 -14.98 8.71 5.67
C PHE A 173 -15.91 8.26 4.55
N THR A 174 -15.58 7.20 3.81
CA THR A 174 -16.48 6.66 2.76
C THR A 174 -17.52 5.73 3.37
N LYS A 175 -18.80 5.98 3.06
CA LYS A 175 -19.91 5.06 3.41
C LYS A 175 -19.91 3.86 2.46
N ASP A 176 -20.25 2.69 2.98
CA ASP A 176 -20.44 1.47 2.19
C ASP A 176 -21.77 1.53 1.42
N GLN A 177 -21.78 2.23 0.29
CA GLN A 177 -22.89 2.17 -0.68
C GLN A 177 -22.45 1.29 -1.86
N LYS A 178 -23.23 0.26 -2.12
CA LYS A 178 -23.12 -0.54 -3.36
C LYS A 178 -23.80 0.26 -4.48
N ILE A 179 -23.21 0.27 -5.66
CA ILE A 179 -23.79 0.88 -6.85
C ILE A 179 -24.36 -0.26 -7.69
N THR A 180 -25.67 -0.24 -7.88
CA THR A 180 -26.42 -1.21 -8.69
C THR A 180 -26.84 -0.59 -10.01
N ILE A 181 -27.35 -1.42 -10.95
CA ILE A 181 -27.86 -0.97 -12.25
C ILE A 181 -28.98 0.06 -12.08
N GLU A 182 -29.81 -0.10 -11.03
CA GLU A 182 -30.91 0.84 -10.73
C GLU A 182 -30.43 2.28 -10.39
N ASP A 183 -29.16 2.44 -9.96
CA ASP A 183 -28.60 3.76 -9.63
C ASP A 183 -28.06 4.50 -10.88
N VAL A 184 -28.02 3.83 -12.04
CA VAL A 184 -27.39 4.34 -13.27
C VAL A 184 -28.43 4.68 -14.37
N GLU A 185 -29.68 4.24 -14.23
CA GLU A 185 -30.81 4.61 -15.10
C GLU A 185 -31.48 5.92 -14.62
#